data_a6e60d0c00e1927048c1894430b23569
#
_entry.id   a6e60d0c00e1927048c1894430b23569
#
_cell.length_a   1.000
_cell.length_b   1.000
_cell.length_c   1.000
_cell.angle_alpha   90.00
_cell.angle_beta   90.00
_cell.angle_gamma   90.00
#
_symmetry.space_group_name_H-M   'P 1'
#
loop_
_entity.id
_entity.type
_entity.pdbx_description
1 polymer ?
#
loop_
_entity_poly.entity_id
_entity_poly.type
_entity_poly.pdbx_seq_one_letter_code
_entity_poly.pdbx_strand_id
1 'polypeptide(L)'
;LDFNALHIHFLYHLEGLDYNKFYGSNHDPYTLEGFEEYRDMAKGVILVSLNMSKKITSIPYMMPKILKDEDFFVKKFKYKKLIQIFSAHHHSIAKYLCSGIGIKLQNMDSNLSDYVTKKMTNKKIPVLNIHDSFIVEKQYEDILKDMMSGSIRYFKIKSKPTITTK
;
A
#
# COMPACT_ATOMS: atom_id res chain seq x y z
N LEU A 1 5.92 -3.75 13.63
CA LEU A 1 4.68 -3.07 13.26
C LEU A 1 4.73 -2.61 11.80
N ASP A 2 3.60 -2.61 11.15
CA ASP A 2 3.46 -2.34 9.72
C ASP A 2 2.22 -1.49 9.44
N PHE A 3 2.31 -0.56 8.49
CA PHE A 3 1.15 0.15 7.96
C PHE A 3 0.41 -0.73 6.95
N ASN A 4 -0.85 -1.01 7.18
CA ASN A 4 -1.64 -1.78 6.22
C ASN A 4 -2.03 -0.94 5.01
N ALA A 5 -1.76 -1.45 3.80
CA ALA A 5 -2.13 -0.85 2.52
C ALA A 5 -1.77 0.65 2.38
N LEU A 6 -0.64 1.09 2.93
CA LEU A 6 -0.22 2.50 3.03
C LEU A 6 -0.33 3.25 1.71
N HIS A 7 0.12 2.66 0.59
CA HIS A 7 0.06 3.29 -0.73
C HIS A 7 -1.38 3.59 -1.19
N ILE A 8 -2.35 2.73 -0.87
CA ILE A 8 -3.75 2.99 -1.20
C ILE A 8 -4.28 4.18 -0.38
N HIS A 9 -3.96 4.24 0.92
CA HIS A 9 -4.30 5.39 1.75
C HIS A 9 -3.68 6.69 1.23
N PHE A 10 -2.45 6.67 0.72
CA PHE A 10 -1.84 7.82 0.08
C PHE A 10 -2.58 8.25 -1.19
N LEU A 11 -3.01 7.31 -2.02
CA LEU A 11 -3.78 7.64 -3.23
C LEU A 11 -5.09 8.34 -2.90
N TYR A 12 -5.83 7.85 -1.90
CA TYR A 12 -7.04 8.51 -1.42
C TYR A 12 -6.74 9.90 -0.83
N HIS A 13 -5.67 10.03 -0.06
CA HIS A 13 -5.22 11.33 0.44
C HIS A 13 -4.91 12.32 -0.69
N LEU A 14 -4.25 11.89 -1.77
CA LEU A 14 -3.96 12.73 -2.94
C LEU A 14 -5.23 13.25 -3.63
N GLU A 15 -6.33 12.49 -3.57
CA GLU A 15 -7.66 12.93 -4.03
C GLU A 15 -8.40 13.79 -2.99
N GLY A 16 -7.81 14.05 -1.84
CA GLY A 16 -8.46 14.77 -0.75
C GLY A 16 -9.53 13.93 -0.02
N LEU A 17 -9.54 12.61 -0.24
CA LEU A 17 -10.52 11.66 0.29
C LEU A 17 -9.96 10.88 1.49
N ASP A 18 -10.87 10.31 2.29
CA ASP A 18 -10.55 9.39 3.37
C ASP A 18 -11.08 8.00 3.03
N TYR A 19 -10.17 7.05 2.76
CA TYR A 19 -10.50 5.67 2.44
C TYR A 19 -11.45 5.02 3.46
N ASN A 20 -11.19 5.26 4.75
CA ASN A 20 -11.96 4.63 5.83
C ASN A 20 -13.43 5.09 5.89
N LYS A 21 -13.73 6.28 5.34
CA LYS A 21 -15.12 6.75 5.23
C LYS A 21 -15.92 6.02 4.17
N PHE A 22 -15.26 5.46 3.16
CA PHE A 22 -15.92 4.72 2.07
C PHE A 22 -16.02 3.23 2.39
N TYR A 23 -15.00 2.64 3.02
CA TYR A 23 -14.86 1.19 3.13
C TYR A 23 -14.76 0.70 4.57
N GLY A 24 -14.54 1.59 5.54
CA GLY A 24 -14.26 1.21 6.93
C GLY A 24 -12.77 0.91 7.17
N SER A 25 -12.35 1.02 8.43
CA SER A 25 -10.94 0.88 8.83
C SER A 25 -10.38 -0.54 8.72
N ASN A 26 -11.25 -1.55 8.69
CA ASN A 26 -10.86 -2.97 8.63
C ASN A 26 -10.95 -3.55 7.21
N HIS A 27 -11.37 -2.76 6.23
CA HIS A 27 -11.46 -3.23 4.85
C HIS A 27 -10.07 -3.35 4.24
N ASP A 28 -9.80 -4.48 3.59
CA ASP A 28 -8.57 -4.69 2.81
C ASP A 28 -8.82 -4.35 1.35
N PRO A 29 -8.16 -3.33 0.77
CA PRO A 29 -8.41 -2.88 -0.59
C PRO A 29 -8.03 -3.91 -1.67
N TYR A 30 -7.32 -4.96 -1.31
CA TYR A 30 -6.90 -6.01 -2.24
C TYR A 30 -7.82 -7.23 -2.23
N THR A 31 -8.75 -7.31 -1.28
CA THR A 31 -9.80 -8.34 -1.25
C THR A 31 -10.93 -7.91 -2.17
N LEU A 32 -10.96 -8.45 -3.39
CA LEU A 32 -11.89 -8.08 -4.44
C LEU A 32 -13.06 -9.06 -4.49
N GLU A 33 -14.28 -8.55 -4.56
CA GLU A 33 -15.53 -9.35 -4.59
C GLU A 33 -15.51 -10.41 -5.70
N GLY A 34 -15.76 -11.67 -5.32
CA GLY A 34 -15.70 -12.83 -6.20
C GLY A 34 -14.28 -13.26 -6.62
N PHE A 35 -13.24 -12.66 -6.00
CA PHE A 35 -11.83 -12.97 -6.24
C PHE A 35 -11.01 -12.96 -4.93
N GLU A 36 -11.63 -13.25 -3.81
CA GLU A 36 -11.03 -13.18 -2.47
C GLU A 36 -9.82 -14.11 -2.34
N GLU A 37 -9.86 -15.28 -2.95
CA GLU A 37 -8.75 -16.26 -3.00
C GLU A 37 -7.50 -15.72 -3.73
N TYR A 38 -7.67 -14.69 -4.57
CA TYR A 38 -6.59 -14.06 -5.35
C TYR A 38 -6.06 -12.78 -4.72
N ARG A 39 -6.32 -12.54 -3.45
CA ARG A 39 -5.95 -11.30 -2.73
C ARG A 39 -4.47 -10.93 -2.91
N ASP A 40 -3.55 -11.89 -2.75
CA ASP A 40 -2.11 -11.61 -2.87
C ASP A 40 -1.70 -11.33 -4.32
N MET A 41 -2.34 -12.02 -5.27
CA MET A 41 -2.19 -11.72 -6.69
C MET A 41 -2.71 -10.31 -7.01
N ALA A 42 -3.87 -9.93 -6.50
CA ALA A 42 -4.45 -8.58 -6.67
C ALA A 42 -3.49 -7.52 -6.11
N LYS A 43 -2.97 -7.71 -4.89
CA LYS A 43 -1.96 -6.82 -4.30
C LYS A 43 -0.75 -6.67 -5.21
N GLY A 44 -0.17 -7.78 -5.69
CA GLY A 44 0.98 -7.76 -6.58
C GLY A 44 0.70 -7.00 -7.89
N VAL A 45 -0.42 -7.30 -8.54
CA VAL A 45 -0.85 -6.66 -9.80
C VAL A 45 -1.05 -5.15 -9.63
N ILE A 46 -1.72 -4.73 -8.56
CA ILE A 46 -1.97 -3.31 -8.29
C ILE A 46 -0.66 -2.57 -7.98
N LEU A 47 0.19 -3.11 -7.12
CA LEU A 47 1.48 -2.48 -6.79
C LEU A 47 2.38 -2.35 -8.04
N VAL A 48 2.43 -3.36 -8.90
CA VAL A 48 3.13 -3.29 -10.19
C VAL A 48 2.53 -2.19 -11.06
N SER A 49 1.20 -2.14 -11.17
CA SER A 49 0.53 -1.15 -12.01
C SER A 49 0.77 0.30 -11.55
N LEU A 50 0.90 0.54 -10.24
CA LEU A 50 1.22 1.87 -9.70
C LEU A 50 2.66 2.31 -10.04
N ASN A 51 3.59 1.35 -10.16
CA ASN A 51 4.99 1.63 -10.49
C ASN A 51 5.25 1.74 -11.99
N MET A 52 4.30 1.34 -12.83
CA MET A 52 4.46 1.38 -14.28
C MET A 52 3.97 2.70 -14.87
N SER A 53 4.69 3.21 -15.90
CA SER A 53 4.26 4.30 -16.77
C SER A 53 3.81 3.81 -18.16
N LYS A 54 3.42 2.53 -18.27
CA LYS A 54 3.01 1.86 -19.51
C LYS A 54 1.52 1.51 -19.45
N LYS A 55 0.94 1.23 -20.65
CA LYS A 55 -0.47 0.81 -20.74
C LYS A 55 -0.75 -0.43 -19.89
N ILE A 56 -1.94 -0.51 -19.30
CA ILE A 56 -2.44 -1.66 -18.50
C ILE A 56 -2.24 -2.99 -19.24
N THR A 57 -2.36 -3.00 -20.56
CA THR A 57 -2.15 -4.19 -21.40
C THR A 57 -0.73 -4.77 -21.32
N SER A 58 0.24 -4.01 -20.82
CA SER A 58 1.63 -4.48 -20.63
C SER A 58 1.86 -5.22 -19.32
N ILE A 59 0.96 -5.09 -18.34
CA ILE A 59 1.10 -5.72 -17.01
C ILE A 59 1.22 -7.24 -17.10
N PRO A 60 0.38 -7.97 -17.87
CA PRO A 60 0.47 -9.42 -17.97
C PRO A 60 1.85 -9.94 -18.41
N TYR A 61 2.59 -9.15 -19.20
CA TYR A 61 3.93 -9.53 -19.68
C TYR A 61 5.04 -9.27 -18.65
N MET A 62 4.77 -8.45 -17.64
CA MET A 62 5.75 -8.13 -16.58
C MET A 62 5.58 -8.98 -15.33
N MET A 63 4.35 -9.43 -15.06
CA MET A 63 4.02 -10.22 -13.86
C MET A 63 4.78 -11.56 -13.77
N PRO A 64 4.97 -12.34 -14.82
CA PRO A 64 5.70 -13.62 -14.74
C PRO A 64 7.15 -13.45 -14.28
N LYS A 65 7.80 -12.32 -14.63
CA LYS A 65 9.15 -12.00 -14.17
C LYS A 65 9.20 -11.70 -12.68
N ILE A 66 8.10 -11.24 -12.11
CA ILE A 66 7.98 -10.85 -10.70
C ILE A 66 7.50 -12.04 -9.85
N LEU A 67 6.53 -12.81 -10.37
CA LEU A 67 5.91 -13.91 -9.63
C LEU A 67 6.54 -15.29 -9.88
N LYS A 68 7.52 -15.41 -10.78
CA LYS A 68 8.19 -16.68 -11.17
C LYS A 68 7.20 -17.78 -11.54
N ASP A 69 6.20 -17.50 -12.36
CA ASP A 69 5.01 -18.32 -12.49
C ASP A 69 4.89 -18.94 -13.89
N GLU A 70 4.73 -20.28 -13.95
CA GLU A 70 4.75 -21.09 -15.17
C GLU A 70 3.44 -21.06 -15.97
N ASP A 71 2.28 -20.73 -15.34
CA ASP A 71 0.95 -20.73 -15.97
C ASP A 71 0.49 -19.37 -16.53
N PHE A 72 1.32 -18.78 -17.37
CA PHE A 72 1.14 -17.42 -17.90
C PHE A 72 -0.22 -17.14 -18.57
N PHE A 73 -0.73 -18.05 -19.41
CA PHE A 73 -1.94 -17.78 -20.21
C PHE A 73 -3.22 -17.75 -19.39
N VAL A 74 -3.37 -18.64 -18.44
CA VAL A 74 -4.55 -18.70 -17.54
C VAL A 74 -4.57 -17.46 -16.63
N LYS A 75 -3.40 -17.03 -16.16
CA LYS A 75 -3.26 -15.88 -15.25
C LYS A 75 -3.39 -14.53 -15.95
N LYS A 76 -3.06 -14.43 -17.25
CA LYS A 76 -3.25 -13.21 -18.04
C LYS A 76 -4.68 -12.70 -18.01
N PHE A 77 -5.67 -13.60 -18.12
CA PHE A 77 -7.10 -13.22 -18.02
C PHE A 77 -7.45 -12.74 -16.61
N LYS A 78 -6.94 -13.42 -15.58
CA LYS A 78 -7.17 -13.05 -14.18
C LYS A 78 -6.58 -11.67 -13.85
N TYR A 79 -5.37 -11.34 -14.28
CA TYR A 79 -4.75 -10.03 -14.05
C TYR A 79 -5.59 -8.88 -14.62
N LYS A 80 -6.06 -9.01 -15.86
CA LYS A 80 -6.93 -8.00 -16.48
C LYS A 80 -8.23 -7.83 -15.69
N LYS A 81 -8.83 -8.95 -15.28
CA LYS A 81 -10.08 -8.94 -14.51
C LYS A 81 -9.87 -8.29 -13.13
N LEU A 82 -8.79 -8.63 -12.42
CA LEU A 82 -8.46 -8.04 -11.12
C LEU A 82 -8.30 -6.51 -11.22
N ILE A 83 -7.61 -6.01 -12.25
CA ILE A 83 -7.46 -4.57 -12.49
C ILE A 83 -8.81 -3.91 -12.77
N GLN A 84 -9.68 -4.54 -13.57
CA GLN A 84 -11.01 -4.02 -13.86
C GLN A 84 -11.87 -3.92 -12.61
N ILE A 85 -11.91 -4.98 -11.79
CA ILE A 85 -12.69 -4.98 -10.53
C ILE A 85 -12.12 -3.95 -9.57
N PHE A 86 -10.79 -3.90 -9.37
CA PHE A 86 -10.15 -2.88 -8.55
C PHE A 86 -10.49 -1.47 -9.04
N SER A 87 -10.42 -1.22 -10.34
CA SER A 87 -10.73 0.09 -10.92
C SER A 87 -12.19 0.49 -10.72
N ALA A 88 -13.11 -0.47 -10.77
CA ALA A 88 -14.53 -0.24 -10.52
C ALA A 88 -14.79 0.08 -9.05
N HIS A 89 -14.21 -0.70 -8.13
CA HIS A 89 -14.31 -0.47 -6.68
C HIS A 89 -13.66 0.84 -6.24
N HIS A 90 -12.47 1.11 -6.75
CA HIS A 90 -11.64 2.26 -6.38
C HIS A 90 -11.57 3.31 -7.49
N HIS A 91 -12.74 3.66 -8.09
CA HIS A 91 -12.82 4.57 -9.25
C HIS A 91 -12.10 5.90 -9.04
N SER A 92 -12.13 6.45 -7.81
CA SER A 92 -11.49 7.72 -7.46
C SER A 92 -9.98 7.71 -7.65
N ILE A 93 -9.34 6.54 -7.52
CA ILE A 93 -7.89 6.38 -7.63
C ILE A 93 -7.46 5.54 -8.85
N ALA A 94 -8.40 5.05 -9.64
CA ALA A 94 -8.12 4.20 -10.82
C ALA A 94 -7.20 4.90 -11.84
N LYS A 95 -7.25 6.23 -11.94
CA LYS A 95 -6.38 7.03 -12.83
C LYS A 95 -4.88 6.91 -12.52
N TYR A 96 -4.52 6.47 -11.32
CA TYR A 96 -3.13 6.28 -10.91
C TYR A 96 -2.53 4.96 -11.38
N LEU A 97 -3.35 4.02 -11.83
CA LEU A 97 -2.84 2.77 -12.42
C LEU A 97 -2.08 3.08 -13.71
N CYS A 98 -0.89 2.53 -13.84
CA CYS A 98 0.02 2.74 -14.97
C CYS A 98 0.42 4.21 -15.23
N SER A 99 0.36 5.07 -14.21
CA SER A 99 0.76 6.48 -14.30
C SER A 99 2.21 6.73 -13.87
N GLY A 100 2.88 5.73 -13.30
CA GLY A 100 4.22 5.89 -12.71
C GLY A 100 4.22 6.60 -11.36
N ILE A 101 3.06 6.66 -10.68
CA ILE A 101 2.89 7.32 -9.37
C ILE A 101 3.76 6.71 -8.27
N GLY A 102 4.25 5.47 -8.47
CA GLY A 102 4.98 4.71 -7.46
C GLY A 102 6.15 5.47 -6.82
N ILE A 103 6.92 6.24 -7.61
CA ILE A 103 8.03 7.06 -7.09
C ILE A 103 7.53 8.10 -6.08
N LYS A 104 6.39 8.75 -6.36
CA LYS A 104 5.79 9.72 -5.43
C LYS A 104 5.31 9.03 -4.16
N LEU A 105 4.70 7.85 -4.27
CA LEU A 105 4.24 7.06 -3.12
C LEU A 105 5.42 6.61 -2.26
N GLN A 106 6.51 6.14 -2.87
CA GLN A 106 7.74 5.77 -2.15
C GLN A 106 8.37 6.97 -1.43
N ASN A 107 8.35 8.16 -2.03
CA ASN A 107 8.81 9.37 -1.37
C ASN A 107 7.94 9.74 -0.16
N MET A 108 6.62 9.62 -0.28
CA MET A 108 5.71 9.86 0.86
C MET A 108 5.95 8.85 1.99
N ASP A 109 6.14 7.57 1.65
CA ASP A 109 6.49 6.51 2.60
C ASP A 109 7.82 6.80 3.30
N SER A 110 8.86 7.14 2.54
CA SER A 110 10.17 7.52 3.09
C SER A 110 10.07 8.69 4.08
N ASN A 111 9.25 9.71 3.81
CA ASN A 111 9.04 10.82 4.72
C ASN A 111 8.37 10.39 6.03
N LEU A 112 7.37 9.48 5.98
CA LEU A 112 6.78 8.92 7.20
C LEU A 112 7.80 8.12 8.01
N SER A 113 8.56 7.27 7.32
CA SER A 113 9.59 6.43 7.94
C SER A 113 10.68 7.26 8.61
N ASP A 114 11.14 8.32 7.95
CA ASP A 114 12.12 9.27 8.50
C ASP A 114 11.57 9.99 9.76
N TYR A 115 10.32 10.42 9.72
CA TYR A 115 9.68 11.02 10.90
C TYR A 115 9.66 10.06 12.09
N VAL A 116 9.18 8.81 11.88
CA VAL A 116 9.08 7.80 12.94
C VAL A 116 10.47 7.49 13.50
N THR A 117 11.44 7.23 12.62
CA THR A 117 12.82 6.91 13.02
C THR A 117 13.45 8.04 13.83
N LYS A 118 13.32 9.30 13.38
CA LYS A 118 13.81 10.47 14.13
C LYS A 118 13.15 10.60 15.51
N LYS A 119 11.84 10.40 15.61
CA LYS A 119 11.12 10.47 16.89
C LYS A 119 11.55 9.36 17.86
N MET A 120 11.77 8.14 17.39
CA MET A 120 12.27 7.04 18.20
C MET A 120 13.71 7.28 18.66
N THR A 121 14.58 7.72 17.73
CA THR A 121 15.99 8.05 18.04
C THR A 121 16.11 9.16 19.06
N ASN A 122 15.29 10.22 18.96
CA ASN A 122 15.27 11.31 19.95
C ASN A 122 14.87 10.84 21.35
N LYS A 123 14.11 9.74 21.45
CA LYS A 123 13.76 9.07 22.71
C LYS A 123 14.85 8.06 23.15
N LYS A 124 15.94 7.93 22.41
CA LYS A 124 17.01 6.93 22.61
C LYS A 124 16.49 5.50 22.55
N ILE A 125 15.45 5.24 21.76
CA ILE A 125 14.86 3.92 21.53
C ILE A 125 15.37 3.41 20.19
N PRO A 126 16.12 2.29 20.14
CA PRO A 126 16.55 1.65 18.89
C PRO A 126 15.33 1.21 18.08
N VAL A 127 15.33 1.53 16.79
CA VAL A 127 14.31 1.11 15.83
C VAL A 127 14.97 0.70 14.53
N LEU A 128 14.54 -0.42 13.96
CA LEU A 128 14.91 -0.82 12.61
C LEU A 128 13.72 -0.52 11.69
N ASN A 129 14.01 0.15 10.59
CA ASN A 129 13.01 0.45 9.56
C ASN A 129 13.28 -0.42 8.33
N ILE A 130 12.25 -1.10 7.83
CA ILE A 130 12.26 -1.89 6.61
C ILE A 130 11.03 -1.47 5.80
N HIS A 131 11.21 -0.55 4.85
CA HIS A 131 10.11 0.07 4.10
C HIS A 131 9.07 0.71 5.04
N ASP A 132 7.79 0.30 4.92
CA ASP A 132 6.65 0.74 5.73
C ASP A 132 6.52 -0.01 7.07
N SER A 133 7.49 -0.89 7.37
CA SER A 133 7.54 -1.71 8.59
C SER A 133 8.61 -1.22 9.56
N PHE A 134 8.33 -1.37 10.87
CA PHE A 134 9.27 -1.01 11.94
C PHE A 134 9.41 -2.14 12.95
N ILE A 135 10.63 -2.39 13.38
CA ILE A 135 10.97 -3.38 14.40
C ILE A 135 11.56 -2.67 15.60
N VAL A 136 11.00 -2.92 16.78
CA VAL A 136 11.50 -2.46 18.08
C VAL A 136 11.44 -3.60 19.09
N GLU A 137 12.08 -3.44 20.23
CA GLU A 137 11.85 -4.30 21.38
C GLU A 137 10.40 -4.18 21.85
N LYS A 138 9.81 -5.29 22.29
CA LYS A 138 8.37 -5.38 22.63
C LYS A 138 7.91 -4.33 23.66
N GLN A 139 8.76 -3.98 24.61
CA GLN A 139 8.46 -2.95 25.60
C GLN A 139 8.20 -1.56 25.01
N TYR A 140 8.63 -1.28 23.78
CA TYR A 140 8.46 0.00 23.10
C TYR A 140 7.37 -0.02 22.02
N GLU A 141 6.59 -1.10 21.94
CA GLU A 141 5.56 -1.29 20.90
C GLU A 141 4.55 -0.15 20.90
N ASP A 142 4.02 0.22 22.06
CA ASP A 142 3.01 1.29 22.17
C ASP A 142 3.59 2.66 21.81
N ILE A 143 4.85 2.91 22.20
CA ILE A 143 5.54 4.14 21.82
C ILE A 143 5.70 4.21 20.31
N LEU A 144 6.07 3.10 19.67
CA LEU A 144 6.19 3.04 18.22
C LEU A 144 4.83 3.27 17.54
N LYS A 145 3.74 2.64 18.02
CA LYS A 145 2.37 2.88 17.50
C LYS A 145 1.98 4.34 17.56
N ASP A 146 2.32 5.02 18.66
CA ASP A 146 2.07 6.46 18.80
C ASP A 146 2.87 7.29 17.81
N MET A 147 4.15 6.95 17.57
CA MET A 147 5.00 7.66 16.60
C MET A 147 4.51 7.42 15.17
N MET A 148 4.12 6.19 14.83
CA MET A 148 3.52 5.85 13.53
C MET A 148 2.21 6.62 13.31
N SER A 149 1.30 6.61 14.27
CA SER A 149 0.06 7.40 14.22
C SER A 149 0.33 8.90 14.17
N GLY A 150 1.37 9.35 14.88
CA GLY A 150 1.85 10.73 14.90
C GLY A 150 2.34 11.18 13.53
N SER A 151 3.01 10.33 12.77
CA SER A 151 3.47 10.64 11.40
C SER A 151 2.29 10.95 10.47
N ILE A 152 1.23 10.14 10.52
CA ILE A 152 0.00 10.36 9.74
C ILE A 152 -0.62 11.74 10.06
N ARG A 153 -0.68 12.11 11.34
CA ARG A 153 -1.18 13.43 11.77
C ARG A 153 -0.26 14.56 11.33
N TYR A 154 1.06 14.40 11.48
CA TYR A 154 2.05 15.43 11.13
C TYR A 154 2.00 15.79 9.66
N PHE A 155 1.93 14.79 8.77
CA PHE A 155 1.79 15.00 7.32
C PHE A 155 0.36 15.28 6.88
N LYS A 156 -0.60 15.41 7.81
CA LYS A 156 -2.03 15.71 7.56
C LYS A 156 -2.67 14.72 6.58
N ILE A 157 -2.26 13.45 6.63
CA ILE A 157 -2.83 12.42 5.76
C ILE A 157 -4.27 12.15 6.17
N LYS A 158 -5.21 12.38 5.26
CA LYS A 158 -6.65 12.25 5.54
C LYS A 158 -7.08 10.82 5.80
N SER A 159 -6.52 9.89 5.04
CA SER A 159 -6.82 8.47 5.12
C SER A 159 -5.82 7.79 6.06
N LYS A 160 -6.33 7.21 7.15
CA LYS A 160 -5.48 6.63 8.22
C LYS A 160 -5.36 5.12 8.03
N PRO A 161 -4.18 4.59 7.64
CA PRO A 161 -3.95 3.16 7.59
C PRO A 161 -4.01 2.54 8.99
N THR A 162 -4.47 1.30 9.08
CA THR A 162 -4.34 0.51 10.32
C THR A 162 -2.88 0.09 10.51
N ILE A 163 -2.46 0.00 11.77
CA ILE A 163 -1.13 -0.48 12.15
C ILE A 163 -1.30 -1.90 12.69
N THR A 164 -0.58 -2.84 12.09
CA THR A 164 -0.67 -4.26 12.44
C THR A 164 0.67 -4.79 12.96
N THR A 165 0.61 -5.78 13.84
CA THR A 165 1.78 -6.56 14.27
C THR A 165 1.96 -7.74 13.30
N LYS A 166 3.17 -7.96 12.82
CA LYS A 166 3.58 -9.14 12.06
C LYS A 166 4.38 -10.06 12.94
#